data_3a83882cd5f51692403f7424b1818e97
#
_entry.id   3a83882cd5f51692403f7424b1818e97
#
_cell.length_a   1.000
_cell.length_b   1.000
_cell.length_c   1.000
_cell.angle_alpha   90.00
_cell.angle_beta   90.00
_cell.angle_gamma   90.00
#
_symmetry.space_group_name_H-M   'P 1'
#
loop_
_entity.id
_entity.type
_entity.pdbx_description
1 polymer ?
#
loop_
_entity_poly.entity_id
_entity_poly.type
_entity_poly.pdbx_seq_one_letter_code
_entity_poly.pdbx_strand_id
1 'polypeptide(L)'
;MLFSPQSITFAVLLIPGYQWLDIVGPIAYINTHSHAVMQMPVVPESIRAKAPVINWHYISSEGNLNPVSASAGPPHIPTANFTSCPPIDYLLVPGANSSRQISDELSSFIHDRFPTLKGVLTVCTGSVVFAQTGLLDGVHVASNKVALKYMAEMGRLDRKVKWVGDKRFVRDGKIWSAAGITSGLDLAAEFARVHFDPELVDLARNLTEYDSNPAQPDPFAPILDGVVLD
;
A
#
# COMPACT_ATOMS: atom_id res chain seq x y z
N MET A 1 -27.91 21.98 2.98
CA MET A 1 -27.42 20.98 2.01
C MET A 1 -26.82 19.85 2.81
N LEU A 2 -27.34 18.64 2.69
CA LEU A 2 -26.71 17.45 3.27
C LEU A 2 -25.43 17.19 2.45
N PHE A 3 -24.27 17.45 3.01
CA PHE A 3 -23.00 17.06 2.42
C PHE A 3 -22.95 15.54 2.43
N SER A 4 -23.00 14.91 1.26
CA SER A 4 -22.66 13.49 1.17
C SER A 4 -21.18 13.34 1.45
N PRO A 5 -20.77 12.46 2.37
CA PRO A 5 -19.36 12.25 2.66
C PRO A 5 -18.63 11.80 1.39
N GLN A 6 -17.38 12.25 1.24
CA GLN A 6 -16.54 11.81 0.13
C GLN A 6 -16.40 10.28 0.16
N SER A 7 -16.54 9.62 -0.99
CA SER A 7 -16.30 8.18 -1.11
C SER A 7 -14.91 7.93 -1.69
N ILE A 8 -14.18 7.00 -1.09
CA ILE A 8 -12.83 6.55 -1.53
C ILE A 8 -12.88 5.04 -1.66
N THR A 9 -12.43 4.53 -2.79
CA THR A 9 -12.42 3.09 -3.06
C THR A 9 -10.99 2.57 -3.24
N PHE A 10 -10.62 1.62 -2.41
CA PHE A 10 -9.36 0.90 -2.48
C PHE A 10 -9.56 -0.49 -3.07
N ALA A 11 -8.60 -0.93 -3.88
CA ALA A 11 -8.39 -2.34 -4.15
C ALA A 11 -7.11 -2.81 -3.45
N VAL A 12 -7.14 -4.01 -2.93
CA VAL A 12 -6.01 -4.71 -2.30
C VAL A 12 -5.67 -5.91 -3.15
N LEU A 13 -4.45 -5.96 -3.67
CA LEU A 13 -3.99 -7.08 -4.47
C LEU A 13 -3.56 -8.24 -3.56
N LEU A 14 -4.26 -9.36 -3.65
CA LEU A 14 -3.94 -10.58 -2.93
C LEU A 14 -3.01 -11.46 -3.79
N ILE A 15 -1.74 -11.55 -3.40
CA ILE A 15 -0.72 -12.37 -4.08
C ILE A 15 -0.45 -13.59 -3.23
N PRO A 16 -0.51 -14.85 -3.74
CA PRO A 16 -0.27 -16.02 -2.91
C PRO A 16 1.02 -15.94 -2.10
N GLY A 17 0.90 -16.12 -0.77
CA GLY A 17 2.00 -15.99 0.17
C GLY A 17 2.37 -14.56 0.55
N TYR A 18 1.52 -13.57 0.27
CA TYR A 18 1.79 -12.17 0.63
C TYR A 18 2.03 -11.98 2.13
N GLN A 19 2.84 -10.99 2.50
CA GLN A 19 3.09 -10.67 3.89
C GLN A 19 1.82 -10.08 4.53
N TRP A 20 1.30 -10.76 5.57
CA TRP A 20 0.04 -10.42 6.23
C TRP A 20 -0.04 -8.97 6.69
N LEU A 21 0.99 -8.49 7.41
CA LEU A 21 0.97 -7.15 7.98
C LEU A 21 1.02 -6.04 6.92
N ASP A 22 1.54 -6.32 5.73
CA ASP A 22 1.61 -5.36 4.63
C ASP A 22 0.22 -4.92 4.15
N ILE A 23 -0.79 -5.74 4.41
CA ILE A 23 -2.20 -5.44 4.10
C ILE A 23 -2.92 -4.94 5.35
N VAL A 24 -2.94 -5.73 6.41
CA VAL A 24 -3.83 -5.46 7.54
C VAL A 24 -3.41 -4.21 8.32
N GLY A 25 -2.12 -3.90 8.38
CA GLY A 25 -1.62 -2.68 9.02
C GLY A 25 -2.13 -1.41 8.35
N PRO A 26 -1.80 -1.17 7.07
CA PRO A 26 -2.30 0.00 6.33
C PRO A 26 -3.82 0.08 6.29
N ILE A 27 -4.52 -1.04 6.05
CA ILE A 27 -5.99 -1.07 6.02
C ILE A 27 -6.55 -0.63 7.36
N ALA A 28 -6.10 -1.22 8.47
CA ALA A 28 -6.61 -0.89 9.79
C ALA A 28 -6.42 0.59 10.11
N TYR A 29 -5.21 1.14 9.84
CA TYR A 29 -4.91 2.53 10.11
C TYR A 29 -5.75 3.48 9.22
N ILE A 30 -5.77 3.29 7.91
CA ILE A 30 -6.55 4.12 6.99
C ILE A 30 -8.05 4.03 7.32
N ASN A 31 -8.56 2.82 7.58
CA ASN A 31 -9.97 2.60 7.85
C ASN A 31 -10.44 3.24 9.17
N THR A 32 -9.52 3.49 10.11
CA THR A 32 -9.87 4.23 11.34
C THR A 32 -10.40 5.63 11.03
N HIS A 33 -10.02 6.23 9.90
CA HIS A 33 -10.55 7.55 9.46
C HIS A 33 -11.92 7.47 8.77
N SER A 34 -12.47 6.26 8.57
CA SER A 34 -13.70 6.06 7.81
C SER A 34 -14.93 6.56 8.55
N HIS A 35 -15.95 6.98 7.78
CA HIS A 35 -17.25 7.34 8.32
C HIS A 35 -17.84 6.25 9.23
N ALA A 36 -17.68 4.97 8.87
CA ALA A 36 -18.18 3.85 9.66
C ALA A 36 -17.55 3.79 11.06
N VAL A 37 -16.23 3.96 11.17
CA VAL A 37 -15.53 3.95 12.46
C VAL A 37 -15.83 5.19 13.27
N MET A 38 -15.95 6.34 12.62
CA MET A 38 -16.19 7.62 13.30
C MET A 38 -17.62 7.79 13.83
N GLN A 39 -18.53 6.81 13.65
CA GLN A 39 -19.89 6.85 14.24
C GLN A 39 -19.92 6.58 15.76
N MET A 40 -18.78 6.40 16.40
CA MET A 40 -18.73 6.21 17.86
C MET A 40 -19.30 7.44 18.60
N PRO A 41 -20.12 7.23 19.68
CA PRO A 41 -20.75 8.34 20.40
C PRO A 41 -19.78 9.38 20.99
N VAL A 42 -18.53 8.97 21.26
CA VAL A 42 -17.47 9.83 21.78
C VAL A 42 -16.92 10.81 20.75
N VAL A 43 -17.15 10.58 19.45
CA VAL A 43 -16.64 11.41 18.36
C VAL A 43 -17.58 12.63 18.15
N PRO A 44 -17.07 13.87 18.19
CA PRO A 44 -17.85 15.07 17.89
C PRO A 44 -18.46 15.03 16.49
N GLU A 45 -19.69 15.55 16.35
CA GLU A 45 -20.40 15.60 15.05
C GLU A 45 -19.59 16.35 13.98
N SER A 46 -18.88 17.42 14.36
CA SER A 46 -18.02 18.19 13.46
C SER A 46 -16.89 17.37 12.84
N ILE A 47 -16.38 16.36 13.56
CA ILE A 47 -15.35 15.43 13.05
C ILE A 47 -16.01 14.31 12.25
N ARG A 48 -17.13 13.74 12.71
CA ARG A 48 -17.89 12.73 11.96
C ARG A 48 -18.24 13.17 10.55
N ALA A 49 -18.65 14.44 10.40
CA ALA A 49 -19.02 15.01 9.12
C ALA A 49 -17.85 15.11 8.12
N LYS A 50 -16.61 15.09 8.58
CA LYS A 50 -15.39 15.13 7.75
C LYS A 50 -14.92 13.74 7.31
N ALA A 51 -15.41 12.68 7.95
CA ALA A 51 -14.94 11.32 7.71
C ALA A 51 -15.47 10.78 6.37
N PRO A 52 -14.58 10.26 5.49
CA PRO A 52 -14.98 9.70 4.21
C PRO A 52 -15.63 8.32 4.36
N VAL A 53 -16.45 7.93 3.39
CA VAL A 53 -16.81 6.53 3.19
C VAL A 53 -15.64 5.82 2.51
N ILE A 54 -15.09 4.80 3.13
CA ILE A 54 -13.97 4.02 2.57
C ILE A 54 -14.47 2.63 2.22
N ASN A 55 -14.31 2.26 0.94
CA ASN A 55 -14.68 0.96 0.40
C ASN A 55 -13.42 0.16 0.09
N TRP A 56 -13.42 -1.12 0.48
CA TRP A 56 -12.30 -2.02 0.26
C TRP A 56 -12.73 -3.19 -0.63
N HIS A 57 -11.99 -3.40 -1.71
CA HIS A 57 -12.12 -4.57 -2.59
C HIS A 57 -10.83 -5.38 -2.54
N TYR A 58 -10.97 -6.70 -2.47
CA TYR A 58 -9.85 -7.63 -2.44
C TYR A 58 -9.84 -8.39 -3.77
N ILE A 59 -8.70 -8.37 -4.47
CA ILE A 59 -8.57 -8.92 -5.81
C ILE A 59 -7.42 -9.91 -5.83
N SER A 60 -7.69 -11.17 -6.22
CA SER A 60 -6.64 -12.15 -6.44
C SER A 60 -5.75 -11.75 -7.61
N SER A 61 -4.43 -11.87 -7.44
CA SER A 61 -3.47 -11.72 -8.55
C SER A 61 -3.65 -12.78 -9.66
N GLU A 62 -4.47 -13.79 -9.43
CA GLU A 62 -4.83 -14.83 -10.40
C GLU A 62 -6.16 -14.53 -11.12
N GLY A 63 -6.76 -13.36 -10.86
CA GLY A 63 -7.99 -12.93 -11.51
C GLY A 63 -9.23 -13.75 -11.19
N ASN A 64 -9.19 -14.58 -10.15
CA ASN A 64 -10.28 -15.45 -9.73
C ASN A 64 -10.78 -15.10 -8.31
N LEU A 65 -11.79 -15.82 -7.81
CA LEU A 65 -12.37 -15.63 -6.47
C LEU A 65 -11.94 -16.72 -5.48
N ASN A 66 -10.92 -17.51 -5.80
CA ASN A 66 -10.41 -18.52 -4.88
C ASN A 66 -9.72 -17.87 -3.68
N PRO A 67 -9.83 -18.46 -2.48
CA PRO A 67 -9.12 -17.97 -1.30
C PRO A 67 -7.61 -17.90 -1.53
N VAL A 68 -6.98 -16.80 -1.13
CA VAL A 68 -5.55 -16.55 -1.28
C VAL A 68 -4.87 -16.63 0.08
N SER A 69 -3.89 -17.53 0.21
CA SER A 69 -3.10 -17.67 1.44
C SER A 69 -2.13 -16.53 1.62
N ALA A 70 -1.96 -16.09 2.88
CA ALA A 70 -0.94 -15.14 3.29
C ALA A 70 0.23 -15.84 4.00
N SER A 71 1.23 -15.08 4.42
CA SER A 71 2.36 -15.55 5.25
C SER A 71 1.91 -16.01 6.65
N ALA A 72 0.75 -15.56 7.11
CA ALA A 72 0.12 -15.90 8.38
C ALA A 72 -1.38 -15.68 8.31
N GLY A 73 -2.13 -16.17 9.31
CA GLY A 73 -3.58 -16.01 9.39
C GLY A 73 -4.37 -16.88 8.40
N PRO A 74 -5.70 -16.73 8.38
CA PRO A 74 -6.56 -17.46 7.45
C PRO A 74 -6.40 -16.92 6.03
N PRO A 75 -6.71 -17.72 4.98
CA PRO A 75 -6.76 -17.22 3.62
C PRO A 75 -7.79 -16.10 3.48
N HIS A 76 -7.45 -15.08 2.70
CA HIS A 76 -8.41 -14.03 2.31
C HIS A 76 -9.23 -14.45 1.10
N ILE A 77 -10.52 -14.17 1.16
CA ILE A 77 -11.44 -14.41 0.04
C ILE A 77 -11.50 -13.13 -0.78
N PRO A 78 -11.15 -13.16 -2.09
CA PRO A 78 -11.33 -12.00 -2.96
C PRO A 78 -12.82 -11.58 -3.03
N THR A 79 -13.07 -10.28 -3.04
CA THR A 79 -14.43 -9.72 -3.18
C THR A 79 -14.77 -9.36 -4.62
N ALA A 80 -13.77 -9.31 -5.50
CA ALA A 80 -13.91 -9.06 -6.92
C ALA A 80 -12.79 -9.77 -7.70
N ASN A 81 -13.01 -9.99 -8.98
CA ASN A 81 -12.00 -10.42 -9.94
C ASN A 81 -11.67 -9.27 -10.90
N PHE A 82 -10.78 -9.49 -11.88
CA PHE A 82 -10.38 -8.44 -12.82
C PHE A 82 -11.57 -7.86 -13.62
N THR A 83 -12.56 -8.70 -13.95
CA THR A 83 -13.73 -8.28 -14.72
C THR A 83 -14.77 -7.57 -13.86
N SER A 84 -15.00 -8.03 -12.62
CA SER A 84 -16.02 -7.51 -11.70
C SER A 84 -15.54 -6.38 -10.79
N CYS A 85 -14.23 -6.07 -10.82
CA CYS A 85 -13.66 -5.00 -10.00
C CYS A 85 -14.26 -3.64 -10.41
N PRO A 86 -14.90 -2.92 -9.47
CA PRO A 86 -15.43 -1.60 -9.77
C PRO A 86 -14.31 -0.58 -10.06
N PRO A 87 -14.66 0.65 -10.46
CA PRO A 87 -13.69 1.75 -10.44
C PRO A 87 -13.07 1.92 -9.05
N ILE A 88 -11.75 2.06 -9.01
CA ILE A 88 -10.96 2.20 -7.78
C ILE A 88 -10.14 3.47 -7.81
N ASP A 89 -9.97 4.11 -6.65
CA ASP A 89 -9.12 5.29 -6.49
C ASP A 89 -7.67 4.90 -6.19
N TYR A 90 -7.48 3.87 -5.39
CA TYR A 90 -6.15 3.45 -4.92
C TYR A 90 -5.98 1.94 -5.01
N LEU A 91 -4.75 1.52 -5.35
CA LEU A 91 -4.35 0.10 -5.35
C LEU A 91 -3.30 -0.10 -4.26
N LEU A 92 -3.53 -1.05 -3.34
CA LEU A 92 -2.56 -1.50 -2.34
C LEU A 92 -1.94 -2.81 -2.78
N VAL A 93 -0.61 -2.85 -2.88
CA VAL A 93 0.18 -4.02 -3.30
C VAL A 93 1.11 -4.45 -2.17
N PRO A 94 0.84 -5.57 -1.51
CA PRO A 94 1.68 -6.11 -0.44
C PRO A 94 2.95 -6.78 -0.97
N GLY A 95 3.92 -6.98 -0.09
CA GLY A 95 5.07 -7.81 -0.37
C GLY A 95 4.70 -9.27 -0.51
N ALA A 96 5.33 -9.91 -1.49
CA ALA A 96 5.21 -11.33 -1.76
C ALA A 96 6.57 -11.86 -2.26
N ASN A 97 6.62 -13.10 -2.71
CA ASN A 97 7.82 -13.65 -3.32
C ASN A 97 8.24 -12.81 -4.54
N SER A 98 9.32 -12.05 -4.40
CA SER A 98 9.83 -11.12 -5.42
C SER A 98 10.38 -11.84 -6.68
N SER A 99 10.61 -13.15 -6.60
CA SER A 99 11.03 -13.96 -7.76
C SER A 99 9.85 -14.47 -8.58
N ARG A 100 8.60 -14.33 -8.09
CA ARG A 100 7.41 -14.72 -8.82
C ARG A 100 7.15 -13.73 -9.95
N GLN A 101 7.00 -14.24 -11.16
CA GLN A 101 6.55 -13.43 -12.30
C GLN A 101 5.04 -13.15 -12.18
N ILE A 102 4.65 -11.93 -12.53
CA ILE A 102 3.22 -11.60 -12.69
C ILE A 102 2.71 -12.17 -14.01
N SER A 103 1.41 -12.49 -14.06
CA SER A 103 0.78 -12.94 -15.32
C SER A 103 0.51 -11.76 -16.26
N ASP A 104 0.36 -12.04 -17.55
CA ASP A 104 0.02 -11.02 -18.53
C ASP A 104 -1.38 -10.43 -18.24
N GLU A 105 -2.30 -11.22 -17.70
CA GLU A 105 -3.65 -10.78 -17.32
C GLU A 105 -3.59 -9.80 -16.15
N LEU A 106 -2.74 -10.07 -15.13
CA LEU A 106 -2.55 -9.14 -14.02
C LEU A 106 -1.89 -7.84 -14.50
N SER A 107 -0.86 -7.96 -15.35
CA SER A 107 -0.19 -6.81 -15.94
C SER A 107 -1.18 -5.94 -16.73
N SER A 108 -1.99 -6.55 -17.59
CA SER A 108 -3.03 -5.87 -18.37
C SER A 108 -4.05 -5.19 -17.46
N PHE A 109 -4.56 -5.88 -16.44
CA PHE A 109 -5.49 -5.30 -15.47
C PHE A 109 -4.90 -4.05 -14.79
N ILE A 110 -3.64 -4.10 -14.37
CA ILE A 110 -2.97 -2.97 -13.73
C ILE A 110 -2.83 -1.80 -14.74
N HIS A 111 -2.39 -2.07 -15.96
CA HIS A 111 -2.23 -1.06 -16.99
C HIS A 111 -3.55 -0.36 -17.35
N ASP A 112 -4.64 -1.10 -17.44
CA ASP A 112 -5.97 -0.57 -17.74
C ASP A 112 -6.48 0.34 -16.62
N ARG A 113 -6.17 0.02 -15.36
CA ARG A 113 -6.61 0.80 -14.19
C ARG A 113 -5.70 1.97 -13.87
N PHE A 114 -4.40 1.84 -14.12
CA PHE A 114 -3.39 2.82 -13.70
C PHE A 114 -3.68 4.26 -14.14
N PRO A 115 -4.17 4.57 -15.36
CA PRO A 115 -4.46 5.96 -15.75
C PRO A 115 -5.47 6.66 -14.83
N THR A 116 -6.48 5.93 -14.34
CA THR A 116 -7.57 6.47 -13.51
C THR A 116 -7.28 6.41 -12.01
N LEU A 117 -6.26 5.66 -11.58
CA LEU A 117 -5.86 5.61 -10.18
C LEU A 117 -5.37 6.98 -9.69
N LYS A 118 -5.80 7.37 -8.50
CA LYS A 118 -5.25 8.51 -7.75
C LYS A 118 -3.90 8.16 -7.10
N GLY A 119 -3.69 6.86 -6.80
CA GLY A 119 -2.42 6.38 -6.28
C GLY A 119 -2.30 4.87 -6.21
N VAL A 120 -1.04 4.42 -6.14
CA VAL A 120 -0.64 3.04 -5.85
C VAL A 120 0.20 3.05 -4.58
N LEU A 121 -0.19 2.24 -3.61
CA LEU A 121 0.54 2.02 -2.37
C LEU A 121 1.23 0.66 -2.44
N THR A 122 2.54 0.61 -2.37
CA THR A 122 3.28 -0.65 -2.31
C THR A 122 3.95 -0.79 -0.95
N VAL A 123 3.93 -1.98 -0.37
CA VAL A 123 4.61 -2.27 0.90
C VAL A 123 5.61 -3.39 0.70
N CYS A 124 6.79 -3.26 1.31
CA CYS A 124 7.82 -4.29 1.29
C CYS A 124 8.23 -4.64 -0.16
N THR A 125 8.30 -5.93 -0.50
CA THR A 125 8.59 -6.41 -1.87
C THR A 125 7.44 -6.21 -2.85
N GLY A 126 6.31 -5.63 -2.42
CA GLY A 126 5.21 -5.25 -3.31
C GLY A 126 5.64 -4.29 -4.41
N SER A 127 6.61 -3.41 -4.12
CA SER A 127 7.22 -2.54 -5.13
C SER A 127 8.03 -3.32 -6.17
N VAL A 128 8.74 -4.38 -5.78
CA VAL A 128 9.48 -5.26 -6.72
C VAL A 128 8.50 -6.03 -7.62
N VAL A 129 7.39 -6.51 -7.05
CA VAL A 129 6.33 -7.15 -7.84
C VAL A 129 5.71 -6.15 -8.82
N PHE A 130 5.38 -4.94 -8.36
CA PHE A 130 4.77 -3.91 -9.19
C PHE A 130 5.72 -3.38 -10.27
N ALA A 131 7.04 -3.35 -10.02
CA ALA A 131 8.04 -2.94 -11.01
C ALA A 131 7.99 -3.77 -12.31
N GLN A 132 7.56 -5.04 -12.22
CA GLN A 132 7.43 -5.91 -13.40
C GLN A 132 6.42 -5.40 -14.44
N THR A 133 5.54 -4.46 -14.06
CA THR A 133 4.64 -3.79 -15.01
C THR A 133 5.34 -2.72 -15.86
N GLY A 134 6.57 -2.29 -15.51
CA GLY A 134 7.24 -1.15 -16.13
C GLY A 134 6.71 0.22 -15.69
N LEU A 135 5.67 0.28 -14.86
CA LEU A 135 5.05 1.54 -14.42
C LEU A 135 5.86 2.28 -13.35
N LEU A 136 6.97 1.70 -12.89
CA LEU A 136 7.92 2.33 -11.98
C LEU A 136 9.20 2.84 -12.66
N ASP A 137 9.32 2.74 -13.98
CA ASP A 137 10.48 3.22 -14.72
C ASP A 137 10.72 4.72 -14.42
N GLY A 138 11.91 5.05 -13.91
CA GLY A 138 12.31 6.41 -13.54
C GLY A 138 11.72 6.95 -12.23
N VAL A 139 10.88 6.20 -11.53
CA VAL A 139 10.21 6.59 -10.27
C VAL A 139 11.09 6.26 -9.07
N HIS A 140 11.13 7.15 -8.06
CA HIS A 140 11.79 6.89 -6.78
C HIS A 140 10.92 5.98 -5.91
N VAL A 141 11.47 4.84 -5.49
CA VAL A 141 10.70 3.78 -4.83
C VAL A 141 11.47 3.18 -3.66
N ALA A 142 10.81 3.11 -2.50
CA ALA A 142 11.31 2.34 -1.36
C ALA A 142 10.85 0.87 -1.47
N SER A 143 11.66 -0.04 -0.95
CA SER A 143 11.32 -1.46 -0.83
C SER A 143 11.97 -2.06 0.42
N ASN A 144 11.69 -3.32 0.69
CA ASN A 144 12.38 -4.05 1.76
C ASN A 144 13.88 -4.12 1.46
N LYS A 145 14.71 -3.64 2.41
CA LYS A 145 16.15 -3.47 2.20
C LYS A 145 16.89 -4.80 2.04
N VAL A 146 16.47 -5.83 2.79
CA VAL A 146 17.06 -7.17 2.64
C VAL A 146 16.76 -7.73 1.25
N ALA A 147 15.54 -7.52 0.76
CA ALA A 147 15.17 -7.95 -0.57
C ALA A 147 15.91 -7.15 -1.67
N LEU A 148 16.04 -5.82 -1.51
CA LEU A 148 16.83 -5.00 -2.44
C LEU A 148 18.27 -5.47 -2.51
N LYS A 149 18.91 -5.71 -1.35
CA LYS A 149 20.28 -6.25 -1.28
C LYS A 149 20.39 -7.57 -2.03
N TYR A 150 19.50 -8.52 -1.71
CA TYR A 150 19.50 -9.83 -2.35
C TYR A 150 19.33 -9.73 -3.88
N MET A 151 18.37 -8.91 -4.33
CA MET A 151 18.10 -8.75 -5.76
C MET A 151 19.28 -8.07 -6.49
N ALA A 152 19.93 -7.09 -5.86
CA ALA A 152 21.11 -6.42 -6.40
C ALA A 152 22.29 -7.41 -6.53
N GLU A 153 22.59 -8.17 -5.47
CA GLU A 153 23.64 -9.19 -5.46
C GLU A 153 23.43 -10.29 -6.51
N MET A 154 22.16 -10.64 -6.76
CA MET A 154 21.78 -11.61 -7.79
C MET A 154 21.70 -11.02 -9.21
N GLY A 155 21.95 -9.73 -9.38
CA GLY A 155 21.81 -9.04 -10.69
C GLY A 155 20.38 -9.03 -11.22
N ARG A 156 19.38 -9.09 -10.34
CA ARG A 156 17.93 -9.14 -10.67
C ARG A 156 17.18 -7.88 -10.33
N LEU A 157 17.85 -6.88 -9.79
CA LEU A 157 17.23 -5.60 -9.47
C LEU A 157 16.90 -4.86 -10.78
N ASP A 158 15.67 -4.38 -10.90
CA ASP A 158 15.29 -3.56 -12.06
C ASP A 158 15.98 -2.19 -11.96
N ARG A 159 16.94 -1.95 -12.86
CA ARG A 159 17.76 -0.72 -12.89
C ARG A 159 17.05 0.48 -13.50
N LYS A 160 15.85 0.33 -14.02
CA LYS A 160 15.04 1.45 -14.49
C LYS A 160 14.31 2.15 -13.35
N VAL A 161 14.12 1.46 -12.22
CA VAL A 161 13.50 2.02 -11.02
C VAL A 161 14.58 2.72 -10.18
N LYS A 162 14.29 3.90 -9.68
CA LYS A 162 15.19 4.63 -8.77
C LYS A 162 14.96 4.16 -7.33
N TRP A 163 15.65 3.08 -6.94
CA TRP A 163 15.50 2.51 -5.61
C TRP A 163 16.07 3.41 -4.53
N VAL A 164 15.29 3.65 -3.48
CA VAL A 164 15.65 4.51 -2.34
C VAL A 164 15.92 3.64 -1.12
N GLY A 165 17.16 3.60 -0.66
CA GLY A 165 17.61 2.71 0.42
C GLY A 165 17.59 3.32 1.82
N ASP A 166 17.52 4.64 1.95
CA ASP A 166 17.70 5.37 3.21
C ASP A 166 16.37 5.85 3.85
N LYS A 167 15.24 5.48 3.29
CA LYS A 167 13.91 5.93 3.75
C LYS A 167 12.99 4.77 4.11
N ARG A 168 12.10 5.04 5.09
CA ARG A 168 11.05 4.08 5.45
C ARG A 168 9.93 4.05 4.42
N PHE A 169 9.61 5.21 3.84
CA PHE A 169 8.68 5.31 2.72
C PHE A 169 9.07 6.46 1.79
N VAL A 170 8.57 6.40 0.57
CA VAL A 170 8.77 7.41 -0.47
C VAL A 170 7.44 7.66 -1.17
N ARG A 171 7.19 8.92 -1.51
CA ARG A 171 6.14 9.33 -2.42
C ARG A 171 6.75 10.00 -3.63
N ASP A 172 6.46 9.46 -4.82
CA ASP A 172 6.86 10.07 -6.10
C ASP A 172 5.65 10.06 -7.04
N GLY A 173 5.09 11.23 -7.28
CA GLY A 173 3.83 11.37 -8.02
C GLY A 173 2.68 10.63 -7.31
N LYS A 174 2.07 9.68 -8.02
CA LYS A 174 0.99 8.83 -7.49
C LYS A 174 1.49 7.49 -6.92
N ILE A 175 2.80 7.25 -6.91
CA ILE A 175 3.40 6.06 -6.31
C ILE A 175 3.79 6.38 -4.86
N TRP A 176 3.28 5.57 -3.96
CA TRP A 176 3.56 5.58 -2.54
C TRP A 176 4.17 4.25 -2.16
N SER A 177 5.41 4.22 -1.75
CA SER A 177 6.13 2.97 -1.49
C SER A 177 6.73 2.94 -0.10
N ALA A 178 6.48 1.85 0.63
CA ALA A 178 7.04 1.59 1.94
C ALA A 178 8.13 0.51 1.88
N ALA A 179 9.12 0.62 2.74
CA ALA A 179 10.22 -0.32 2.91
C ALA A 179 9.75 -1.65 3.58
N GLY A 180 10.43 -2.09 4.64
CA GLY A 180 10.08 -3.36 5.29
C GLY A 180 8.79 -3.28 6.12
N ILE A 181 8.00 -4.28 6.04
CA ILE A 181 6.73 -4.65 6.73
C ILE A 181 6.07 -3.52 7.55
N THR A 182 6.67 -3.15 8.69
CA THR A 182 6.10 -2.15 9.62
C THR A 182 6.07 -0.73 9.06
N SER A 183 6.90 -0.43 8.06
CA SER A 183 6.88 0.89 7.39
C SER A 183 5.61 1.12 6.56
N GLY A 184 4.82 0.07 6.31
CA GLY A 184 3.48 0.19 5.76
C GLY A 184 2.52 0.99 6.64
N LEU A 185 2.69 0.93 7.98
CA LEU A 185 1.94 1.78 8.91
C LEU A 185 2.36 3.24 8.81
N ASP A 186 3.68 3.51 8.70
CA ASP A 186 4.19 4.88 8.51
C ASP A 186 3.69 5.48 7.18
N LEU A 187 3.66 4.67 6.13
CA LEU A 187 3.10 5.07 4.84
C LEU A 187 1.60 5.38 4.95
N ALA A 188 0.84 4.56 5.66
CA ALA A 188 -0.59 4.76 5.88
C ALA A 188 -0.87 6.03 6.69
N ALA A 189 -0.04 6.32 7.69
CA ALA A 189 -0.13 7.54 8.47
C ALA A 189 0.17 8.79 7.63
N GLU A 190 1.20 8.74 6.78
CA GLU A 190 1.49 9.83 5.84
C GLU A 190 0.38 9.99 4.79
N PHE A 191 -0.18 8.88 4.28
CA PHE A 191 -1.33 8.92 3.39
C PHE A 191 -2.51 9.63 4.05
N ALA A 192 -2.83 9.29 5.29
CA ALA A 192 -3.92 9.92 6.03
C ALA A 192 -3.65 11.42 6.24
N ARG A 193 -2.45 11.79 6.65
CA ARG A 193 -2.03 13.19 6.85
C ARG A 193 -2.21 14.04 5.60
N VAL A 194 -2.00 13.46 4.42
CA VAL A 194 -2.11 14.17 3.14
C VAL A 194 -3.54 14.27 2.62
N HIS A 195 -4.38 13.26 2.91
CA HIS A 195 -5.68 13.13 2.26
C HIS A 195 -6.88 13.43 3.16
N PHE A 196 -6.72 13.42 4.49
CA PHE A 196 -7.82 13.62 5.42
C PHE A 196 -7.69 14.93 6.20
N ASP A 197 -8.80 15.35 6.78
CA ASP A 197 -8.85 16.55 7.62
C ASP A 197 -7.93 16.39 8.85
N PRO A 198 -7.13 17.40 9.23
CA PRO A 198 -6.18 17.29 10.34
C PRO A 198 -6.82 16.90 11.68
N GLU A 199 -8.02 17.41 12.02
CA GLU A 199 -8.69 17.05 13.28
C GLU A 199 -9.14 15.56 13.26
N LEU A 200 -9.53 15.05 12.09
CA LEU A 200 -9.85 13.63 11.91
C LEU A 200 -8.59 12.77 12.05
N VAL A 201 -7.44 13.22 11.50
CA VAL A 201 -6.15 12.53 11.61
C VAL A 201 -5.68 12.49 13.06
N ASP A 202 -5.76 13.61 13.79
CA ASP A 202 -5.38 13.67 15.21
C ASP A 202 -6.23 12.75 16.07
N LEU A 203 -7.55 12.69 15.81
CA LEU A 203 -8.43 11.78 16.53
C LEU A 203 -8.10 10.31 16.21
N ALA A 204 -7.90 9.96 14.95
CA ALA A 204 -7.54 8.60 14.53
C ALA A 204 -6.20 8.16 15.12
N ARG A 205 -5.22 9.05 15.18
CA ARG A 205 -3.93 8.83 15.86
C ARG A 205 -4.14 8.48 17.33
N ASN A 206 -4.97 9.24 18.03
CA ASN A 206 -5.28 8.98 19.46
C ASN A 206 -6.04 7.65 19.65
N LEU A 207 -6.97 7.32 18.74
CA LEU A 207 -7.71 6.05 18.80
C LEU A 207 -6.83 4.83 18.54
N THR A 208 -5.85 4.96 17.66
CA THR A 208 -4.93 3.87 17.31
C THR A 208 -3.73 3.79 18.23
N GLU A 209 -3.49 4.82 19.06
CA GLU A 209 -2.28 4.98 19.87
C GLU A 209 -1.00 4.79 19.03
N TYR A 210 -1.07 5.18 17.74
CA TYR A 210 0.04 5.05 16.81
C TYR A 210 0.61 6.42 16.44
N ASP A 211 1.90 6.59 16.72
CA ASP A 211 2.67 7.79 16.38
C ASP A 211 3.72 7.44 15.34
N SER A 212 3.46 7.84 14.09
CA SER A 212 4.43 7.67 13.02
C SER A 212 5.58 8.66 13.20
N ASN A 213 6.76 8.15 13.42
CA ASN A 213 7.99 8.94 13.51
C ASN A 213 9.08 8.32 12.63
N PRO A 214 8.96 8.44 11.30
CA PRO A 214 9.95 7.88 10.39
C PRO A 214 11.28 8.64 10.52
N ALA A 215 12.27 8.01 11.17
CA ALA A 215 13.63 8.54 11.25
C ALA A 215 14.24 8.71 9.84
N GLN A 216 15.04 9.75 9.66
CA GLN A 216 15.77 10.01 8.43
C GLN A 216 17.25 10.22 8.76
N PRO A 217 18.18 9.41 8.21
CA PRO A 217 17.92 8.22 7.39
C PRO A 217 17.23 7.10 8.19
N ASP A 218 16.62 6.15 7.46
CA ASP A 218 16.04 4.96 8.08
C ASP A 218 17.12 4.18 8.86
N PRO A 219 16.89 3.82 10.13
CA PRO A 219 17.88 3.07 10.92
C PRO A 219 18.27 1.72 10.31
N PHE A 220 17.51 1.21 9.35
CA PHE A 220 17.82 0.00 8.60
C PHE A 220 18.58 0.26 7.28
N ALA A 221 18.90 1.52 6.95
CA ALA A 221 19.68 1.86 5.77
C ALA A 221 21.04 1.13 5.69
N PRO A 222 21.78 0.91 6.80
CA PRO A 222 23.06 0.19 6.77
C PRO A 222 22.98 -1.25 6.24
N ILE A 223 21.81 -1.86 6.13
CA ILE A 223 21.66 -3.16 5.44
C ILE A 223 22.14 -3.09 3.99
N LEU A 224 22.08 -1.90 3.38
CA LEU A 224 22.45 -1.64 2.00
C LEU A 224 23.86 -1.08 1.84
N ASP A 225 24.68 -1.02 2.91
CA ASP A 225 26.05 -0.55 2.81
C ASP A 225 26.84 -1.38 1.79
N GLY A 226 27.47 -0.70 0.83
CA GLY A 226 28.21 -1.33 -0.27
C GLY A 226 27.35 -1.91 -1.39
N VAL A 227 26.02 -1.75 -1.34
CA VAL A 227 25.09 -2.23 -2.38
C VAL A 227 24.83 -1.12 -3.39
N VAL A 228 25.00 -1.43 -4.67
CA VAL A 228 24.64 -0.54 -5.79
C VAL A 228 23.19 -0.81 -6.18
N LEU A 229 22.35 0.21 -6.11
CA LEU A 229 20.90 0.12 -6.39
C LEU A 229 20.52 0.64 -7.79
N ASP A 230 21.43 1.29 -8.49
CA ASP A 230 21.32 1.90 -9.83
C ASP A 230 22.06 1.12 -10.91
#